data_7c16c927c67e1a8a334e91b976896f53
#
_entry.id   7c16c927c67e1a8a334e91b976896f53
#
_cell.length_a   1.000
_cell.length_b   1.000
_cell.length_c   1.000
_cell.angle_alpha   90.00
_cell.angle_beta   90.00
_cell.angle_gamma   90.00
#
_symmetry.space_group_name_H-M   'P 1'
#
loop_
_entity.id
_entity.type
_entity.pdbx_description
1 polymer ?
#
loop_
_entity_poly.entity_id
_entity_poly.type
_entity_poly.pdbx_seq_one_letter_code
_entity_poly.pdbx_strand_id
1 'polypeptide(L)'
;MNLKSFTYPKKNKLKSRKLIKKVFEEGITIKSYPVLIRYIEIDDESNKVGVSVSKRNFKKAVDRIRIKRQLREAYRLNKGELTNSGSKFAVMILFIGKKEISTEKLLDTIKKLLKEIK
;
A
#
# COMPACT_ATOMS: atom_id res chain seq x y z
N MET A 1 1.58 18.85 -19.09
CA MET A 1 1.59 17.56 -18.38
C MET A 1 0.23 17.28 -17.77
N ASN A 2 -0.25 16.08 -17.96
CA ASN A 2 -1.53 15.70 -17.36
C ASN A 2 -1.32 15.21 -15.94
N LEU A 3 -1.74 16.00 -14.97
CA LEU A 3 -1.59 15.67 -13.55
C LEU A 3 -2.30 14.37 -13.16
N LYS A 4 -3.32 13.98 -13.93
CA LYS A 4 -4.06 12.74 -13.67
C LYS A 4 -3.19 11.49 -13.77
N SER A 5 -2.15 11.51 -14.59
CA SER A 5 -1.26 10.35 -14.73
C SER A 5 -0.43 10.09 -13.48
N PHE A 6 -0.35 11.07 -12.55
CA PHE A 6 0.38 10.94 -11.29
C PHE A 6 -0.54 10.80 -10.08
N THR A 7 -1.84 10.76 -10.27
CA THR A 7 -2.79 10.61 -9.18
C THR A 7 -2.98 9.13 -8.82
N TYR A 8 -3.55 8.89 -7.65
CA TYR A 8 -3.95 7.57 -7.19
C TYR A 8 -5.39 7.35 -7.64
N PRO A 9 -5.63 6.70 -8.79
CA PRO A 9 -6.98 6.58 -9.36
C PRO A 9 -7.91 5.81 -8.45
N LYS A 10 -9.18 6.19 -8.43
CA LYS A 10 -10.20 5.51 -7.64
C LYS A 10 -10.31 4.03 -7.98
N LYS A 11 -10.15 3.67 -9.24
CA LYS A 11 -10.22 2.27 -9.68
C LYS A 11 -9.13 1.40 -9.04
N ASN A 12 -8.05 2.01 -8.59
CA ASN A 12 -6.94 1.29 -7.96
C ASN A 12 -7.07 1.22 -6.43
N LYS A 13 -8.06 1.91 -5.87
CA LYS A 13 -8.28 1.89 -4.42
C LYS A 13 -8.97 0.59 -4.00
N LEU A 14 -8.42 -0.06 -2.99
CA LEU A 14 -9.01 -1.25 -2.40
C LEU A 14 -10.14 -0.83 -1.47
N LYS A 15 -11.37 -0.93 -1.95
CA LYS A 15 -12.58 -0.50 -1.22
C LYS A 15 -13.52 -1.64 -0.86
N SER A 16 -13.48 -2.75 -1.58
CA SER A 16 -14.37 -3.86 -1.35
C SER A 16 -14.08 -4.50 0.00
N ARG A 17 -15.08 -4.53 0.89
CA ARG A 17 -14.95 -5.16 2.21
C ARG A 17 -14.68 -6.64 2.09
N LYS A 18 -15.30 -7.31 1.13
CA LYS A 18 -15.06 -8.71 0.83
C LYS A 18 -13.62 -8.97 0.47
N LEU A 19 -13.08 -8.14 -0.42
CA LEU A 19 -11.72 -8.29 -0.90
C LEU A 19 -10.72 -7.97 0.21
N ILE A 20 -10.95 -6.93 0.99
CA ILE A 20 -10.11 -6.58 2.14
C ILE A 20 -10.07 -7.75 3.13
N LYS A 21 -11.22 -8.32 3.44
CA LYS A 21 -11.31 -9.48 4.34
C LYS A 21 -10.50 -10.65 3.79
N LYS A 22 -10.63 -10.92 2.50
CA LYS A 22 -9.90 -12.00 1.84
C LYS A 22 -8.38 -11.79 1.92
N VAL A 23 -7.93 -10.55 1.72
CA VAL A 23 -6.51 -10.21 1.84
C VAL A 23 -5.99 -10.51 3.25
N PHE A 24 -6.76 -10.16 4.28
CA PHE A 24 -6.34 -10.41 5.66
C PHE A 24 -6.43 -11.87 6.07
N GLU A 25 -7.38 -12.62 5.54
CA GLU A 25 -7.56 -14.04 5.89
C GLU A 25 -6.64 -14.97 5.10
N GLU A 26 -6.45 -14.71 3.81
CA GLU A 26 -5.75 -15.62 2.90
C GLU A 26 -4.46 -15.03 2.34
N GLY A 27 -4.16 -13.78 2.63
CA GLY A 27 -3.05 -13.08 2.02
C GLY A 27 -1.68 -13.53 2.49
N ILE A 28 -0.72 -13.32 1.62
CA ILE A 28 0.70 -13.49 1.93
C ILE A 28 1.18 -12.22 2.62
N THR A 29 1.96 -12.38 3.69
CA THR A 29 2.51 -11.25 4.44
C THR A 29 4.00 -11.10 4.14
N ILE A 30 4.40 -9.88 3.77
CA ILE A 30 5.80 -9.51 3.67
C ILE A 30 6.02 -8.27 4.54
N LYS A 31 7.20 -8.13 5.09
CA LYS A 31 7.46 -7.09 6.07
C LYS A 31 8.85 -6.49 5.91
N SER A 32 8.92 -5.18 6.00
CA SER A 32 10.15 -4.44 6.18
C SER A 32 9.80 -3.29 7.13
N TYR A 33 10.06 -3.49 8.41
CA TYR A 33 9.66 -2.54 9.46
C TYR A 33 10.06 -1.11 9.08
N PRO A 34 9.18 -0.11 9.22
CA PRO A 34 7.87 -0.12 9.90
C PRO A 34 6.67 -0.39 8.99
N VAL A 35 6.88 -1.01 7.83
CA VAL A 35 5.82 -1.31 6.87
C VAL A 35 5.58 -2.81 6.80
N LEU A 36 4.31 -3.19 6.75
CA LEU A 36 3.88 -4.56 6.53
C LEU A 36 2.92 -4.56 5.36
N ILE A 37 3.09 -5.49 4.44
CA ILE A 37 2.20 -5.64 3.29
C ILE A 37 1.55 -7.02 3.34
N ARG A 38 0.23 -7.06 3.13
CA ARG A 38 -0.52 -8.30 2.89
C ARG A 38 -1.12 -8.20 1.51
N TYR A 39 -1.03 -9.28 0.74
CA TYR A 39 -1.52 -9.25 -0.63
C TYR A 39 -2.01 -10.62 -1.09
N ILE A 40 -2.91 -10.61 -2.06
CA ILE A 40 -3.36 -11.79 -2.79
C ILE A 40 -3.38 -11.48 -4.27
N GLU A 41 -3.21 -12.50 -5.09
CA GLU A 41 -3.40 -12.36 -6.53
C GLU A 41 -4.89 -12.30 -6.82
N ILE A 42 -5.29 -11.43 -7.74
CA ILE A 42 -6.69 -11.27 -8.14
C ILE A 42 -6.82 -11.34 -9.65
N ASP A 43 -8.02 -11.67 -10.10
CA ASP A 43 -8.38 -11.65 -11.52
C ASP A 43 -9.12 -10.33 -11.78
N ASP A 44 -8.35 -9.30 -12.10
CA ASP A 44 -8.88 -7.95 -12.30
C ASP A 44 -8.05 -7.26 -13.37
N GLU A 45 -8.57 -6.15 -13.88
CA GLU A 45 -7.89 -5.34 -14.89
C GLU A 45 -6.76 -4.51 -14.29
N SER A 46 -6.80 -4.23 -13.00
CA SER A 46 -5.81 -3.41 -12.33
C SER A 46 -5.55 -3.88 -10.91
N ASN A 47 -4.38 -3.51 -10.39
CA ASN A 47 -4.06 -3.73 -8.98
C ASN A 47 -4.96 -2.87 -8.10
N LYS A 48 -5.34 -3.40 -6.95
CA LYS A 48 -6.11 -2.68 -5.94
C LYS A 48 -5.25 -2.50 -4.71
N VAL A 49 -5.16 -1.27 -4.22
CA VAL A 49 -4.26 -0.95 -3.10
C VAL A 49 -4.99 -0.16 -2.04
N GLY A 50 -4.84 -0.57 -0.80
CA GLY A 50 -5.33 0.14 0.36
C GLY A 50 -4.19 0.42 1.33
N VAL A 51 -4.37 1.42 2.18
CA VAL A 51 -3.38 1.78 3.20
C VAL A 51 -4.05 1.85 4.56
N SER A 52 -3.29 1.54 5.61
CA SER A 52 -3.79 1.56 6.97
C SER A 52 -2.70 1.99 7.94
N VAL A 53 -3.11 2.68 9.00
CA VAL A 53 -2.22 3.12 10.08
C VAL A 53 -2.90 2.79 11.40
N SER A 54 -2.15 2.22 12.34
CA SER A 54 -2.67 1.82 13.64
C SER A 54 -3.15 3.01 14.47
N LYS A 55 -4.40 2.95 14.95
CA LYS A 55 -4.94 3.92 15.89
C LYS A 55 -4.24 3.86 17.24
N ARG A 56 -3.75 2.68 17.59
CA ARG A 56 -3.02 2.48 18.86
C ARG A 56 -1.71 3.27 18.86
N ASN A 57 -1.01 3.26 17.73
CA ASN A 57 0.29 3.93 17.62
C ASN A 57 0.17 5.41 17.31
N PHE A 58 -0.89 5.81 16.63
CA PHE A 58 -1.13 7.22 16.24
C PHE A 58 -2.57 7.59 16.58
N LYS A 59 -2.77 8.10 17.77
CA LYS A 59 -4.11 8.41 18.29
C LYS A 59 -4.75 9.59 17.59
N LYS A 60 -3.94 10.55 17.13
CA LYS A 60 -4.45 11.74 16.46
C LYS A 60 -4.78 11.41 15.00
N ALA A 61 -6.00 11.73 14.58
CA ALA A 61 -6.46 11.50 13.21
C ALA A 61 -5.57 12.23 12.19
N VAL A 62 -5.11 13.41 12.52
CA VAL A 62 -4.22 14.22 11.68
C VAL A 62 -2.93 13.47 11.33
N ASP A 63 -2.34 12.80 12.32
CA ASP A 63 -1.12 12.03 12.12
C ASP A 63 -1.37 10.84 11.20
N ARG A 64 -2.48 10.12 11.43
CA ARG A 64 -2.85 8.98 10.60
C ARG A 64 -3.10 9.38 9.16
N ILE A 65 -3.79 10.48 8.95
CA ILE A 65 -4.08 11.00 7.60
C ILE A 65 -2.77 11.33 6.87
N ARG A 66 -1.83 11.97 7.56
CA ARG A 66 -0.53 12.32 6.99
C ARG A 66 0.26 11.08 6.58
N ILE A 67 0.31 10.07 7.44
CA ILE A 67 1.03 8.84 7.16
C ILE A 67 0.37 8.07 6.01
N LYS A 68 -0.95 7.99 6.00
CA LYS A 68 -1.68 7.35 4.89
C LYS A 68 -1.38 8.03 3.56
N ARG A 69 -1.31 9.36 3.57
CA ARG A 69 -0.95 10.12 2.36
C ARG A 69 0.47 9.77 1.90
N GLN A 70 1.40 9.66 2.82
CA GLN A 70 2.78 9.27 2.50
C GLN A 70 2.85 7.85 1.93
N LEU A 71 2.07 6.92 2.49
CA LEU A 71 2.02 5.54 1.98
C LEU A 71 1.46 5.50 0.56
N ARG A 72 0.38 6.24 0.30
CA ARG A 72 -0.21 6.30 -1.04
C ARG A 72 0.75 6.92 -2.05
N GLU A 73 1.45 7.96 -1.65
CA GLU A 73 2.44 8.63 -2.50
C GLU A 73 3.61 7.69 -2.80
N ALA A 74 4.10 6.98 -1.80
CA ALA A 74 5.17 6.02 -1.98
C ALA A 74 4.76 4.89 -2.93
N TYR A 75 3.52 4.40 -2.81
CA TYR A 75 3.00 3.41 -3.75
C TYR A 75 2.91 4.00 -5.15
N ARG A 76 2.33 5.21 -5.29
CA ARG A 76 2.16 5.86 -6.59
C ARG A 76 3.48 5.97 -7.34
N LEU A 77 4.54 6.36 -6.64
CA LEU A 77 5.86 6.54 -7.24
C LEU A 77 6.55 5.23 -7.60
N ASN A 78 6.17 4.14 -6.92
CA ASN A 78 6.82 2.83 -7.09
C ASN A 78 5.91 1.77 -7.69
N LYS A 79 4.72 2.14 -8.16
CA LYS A 79 3.74 1.15 -8.66
C LYS A 79 4.24 0.34 -9.84
N GLY A 80 5.20 0.88 -10.60
CA GLY A 80 5.81 0.16 -11.71
C GLY A 80 6.47 -1.16 -11.30
N GLU A 81 6.97 -1.22 -10.06
CA GLU A 81 7.57 -2.46 -9.55
C GLU A 81 6.53 -3.57 -9.44
N LEU A 82 5.29 -3.21 -9.12
CA LEU A 82 4.20 -4.16 -8.99
C LEU A 82 3.62 -4.54 -10.36
N THR A 83 3.48 -3.58 -11.27
CA THR A 83 2.89 -3.82 -12.58
C THR A 83 3.76 -4.66 -13.49
N ASN A 84 5.05 -4.78 -13.20
CA ASN A 84 6.00 -5.54 -14.02
C ASN A 84 5.80 -7.06 -13.93
N SER A 85 5.03 -7.55 -12.96
CA SER A 85 4.82 -8.98 -12.75
C SER A 85 3.87 -9.63 -13.75
N GLY A 86 3.06 -8.83 -14.45
CA GLY A 86 2.02 -9.35 -15.34
C GLY A 86 0.75 -9.80 -14.63
N SER A 87 0.84 -10.14 -13.36
CA SER A 87 -0.32 -10.49 -12.53
C SER A 87 -0.88 -9.25 -11.84
N LYS A 88 -2.13 -9.35 -11.38
CA LYS A 88 -2.78 -8.27 -10.63
C LYS A 88 -2.99 -8.71 -9.18
N PHE A 89 -2.87 -7.77 -8.28
CA PHE A 89 -2.89 -8.04 -6.84
C PHE A 89 -3.80 -7.08 -6.10
N ALA A 90 -4.40 -7.58 -5.03
CA ALA A 90 -5.01 -6.74 -4.01
C ALA A 90 -4.00 -6.63 -2.86
N VAL A 91 -3.61 -5.41 -2.53
CA VAL A 91 -2.51 -5.14 -1.62
C VAL A 91 -2.98 -4.22 -0.50
N MET A 92 -2.70 -4.61 0.75
CA MET A 92 -2.88 -3.72 1.90
C MET A 92 -1.52 -3.35 2.45
N ILE A 93 -1.24 -2.06 2.46
CA ILE A 93 0.00 -1.50 2.99
C ILE A 93 -0.30 -0.95 4.38
N LEU A 94 0.34 -1.52 5.40
CA LEU A 94 0.11 -1.15 6.79
C LEU A 94 1.36 -0.53 7.40
N PHE A 95 1.17 0.62 8.04
CA PHE A 95 2.25 1.25 8.82
C PHE A 95 2.11 0.77 10.26
N ILE A 96 3.09 0.00 10.71
CA ILE A 96 3.07 -0.63 12.04
C ILE A 96 4.07 0.02 13.01
N GLY A 97 4.78 1.04 12.56
CA GLY A 97 5.74 1.75 13.41
C GLY A 97 5.05 2.62 14.44
N LYS A 98 5.76 2.94 15.50
CA LYS A 98 5.30 3.84 16.57
C LYS A 98 5.70 5.29 16.33
N LYS A 99 6.62 5.52 15.41
CA LYS A 99 7.10 6.84 15.04
C LYS A 99 7.10 6.98 13.53
N GLU A 100 6.91 8.21 13.05
CA GLU A 100 7.02 8.49 11.62
C GLU A 100 8.48 8.35 11.18
N ILE A 101 8.67 7.95 9.93
CA ILE A 101 10.00 7.87 9.32
C ILE A 101 10.08 8.88 8.19
N SER A 102 11.29 9.17 7.71
CA SER A 102 11.47 10.11 6.60
C SER A 102 10.77 9.57 5.34
N THR A 103 10.35 10.49 4.50
CA THR A 103 9.73 10.15 3.21
C THR A 103 10.65 9.29 2.36
N GLU A 104 11.94 9.62 2.35
CA GLU A 104 12.95 8.88 1.60
C GLU A 104 13.02 7.42 2.04
N LYS A 105 13.11 7.18 3.35
CA LYS A 105 13.10 5.82 3.90
C LYS A 105 11.84 5.06 3.56
N LEU A 106 10.72 5.75 3.64
CA LEU A 106 9.41 5.14 3.33
C LEU A 106 9.35 4.73 1.86
N LEU A 107 9.81 5.59 0.95
CA LEU A 107 9.86 5.30 -0.47
C LEU A 107 10.70 4.05 -0.76
N ASP A 108 11.89 3.97 -0.16
CA ASP A 108 12.80 2.84 -0.35
C ASP A 108 12.19 1.55 0.20
N THR A 109 11.56 1.62 1.36
CA THR A 109 10.94 0.47 2.01
C THR A 109 9.79 -0.07 1.16
N ILE A 110 8.91 0.80 0.69
CA ILE A 110 7.78 0.41 -0.17
C ILE A 110 8.27 -0.18 -1.49
N LYS A 111 9.26 0.46 -2.11
CA LYS A 111 9.85 -0.03 -3.35
C LYS A 111 10.36 -1.46 -3.20
N LYS A 112 11.11 -1.70 -2.14
CA LYS A 112 11.67 -3.02 -1.83
C LYS A 112 10.56 -4.05 -1.66
N LEU A 113 9.52 -3.72 -0.91
CA LEU A 113 8.41 -4.63 -0.66
C LEU A 113 7.61 -4.92 -1.93
N LEU A 114 7.36 -3.91 -2.76
CA LEU A 114 6.61 -4.11 -4.00
C LEU A 114 7.35 -5.05 -4.96
N LYS A 115 8.68 -5.02 -4.96
CA LYS A 115 9.49 -5.96 -5.76
C LYS A 115 9.35 -7.40 -5.31
N GLU A 116 9.04 -7.63 -4.03
CA GLU A 116 8.88 -8.97 -3.48
C GLU A 116 7.53 -9.60 -3.82
N ILE A 117 6.57 -8.82 -4.28
CA ILE A 117 5.25 -9.33 -4.66
C ILE A 117 5.34 -10.04 -6.00
N LYS A 118 4.95 -11.32 -6.00
CA LYS A 118 5.00 -12.15 -7.20
C LYS A 118 3.74 -12.98 -7.37
#